data_4779bb3698cef2bacf6d5c345990f3dc
#
_entry.id   4779bb3698cef2bacf6d5c345990f3dc
#
_cell.length_a   1.000
_cell.length_b   1.000
_cell.length_c   1.000
_cell.angle_alpha   90.00
_cell.angle_beta   90.00
_cell.angle_gamma   90.00
#
_symmetry.space_group_name_H-M   'P 1'
#
loop_
_entity.id
_entity.type
_entity.pdbx_description
1 polymer ?
#
loop_
_entity_poly.entity_id
_entity_poly.type
_entity_poly.pdbx_seq_one_letter_code
_entity_poly.pdbx_strand_id
1 'polypeptide(L)'
;KEIQELTKLTDGGGLSTTLKTLEVSDFITSYVKYDYPKREVYYRLTDFYSKFYLSFIDGKKTTNPSFWQDNLLTPSLTAWRGFTFESLCIYHLPQIKQALGISGVQTESSPWKSRKEKDGAQIDLVIERADHICNICEMKFCEDDFSINASYDKNLRLKLSTFQEETRCKNALHLTLITT
;
A
#
# COMPACT_ATOMS: atom_id res chain seq x y z
N LYS A 1 17.59 7.50 -2.47
CA LYS A 1 18.00 7.90 -3.84
C LYS A 1 16.90 8.73 -4.52
N GLU A 2 15.72 8.19 -4.81
CA GLU A 2 14.62 8.91 -5.45
C GLU A 2 14.21 10.20 -4.71
N ILE A 3 14.08 10.15 -3.37
CA ILE A 3 13.76 11.33 -2.55
C ILE A 3 14.83 12.41 -2.72
N GLN A 4 16.11 12.03 -2.75
CA GLN A 4 17.23 12.96 -2.96
C GLN A 4 17.16 13.61 -4.34
N GLU A 5 16.89 12.83 -5.37
CA GLU A 5 16.78 13.32 -6.76
C GLU A 5 15.62 14.31 -6.91
N LEU A 6 14.47 13.99 -6.30
CA LEU A 6 13.27 14.84 -6.36
C LEU A 6 13.40 16.12 -5.52
N THR A 7 13.97 16.02 -4.32
CA THR A 7 14.09 17.17 -3.40
C THR A 7 15.36 18.00 -3.63
N LYS A 8 16.30 17.49 -4.42
CA LYS A 8 17.64 18.07 -4.62
C LYS A 8 18.44 18.26 -3.32
N LEU A 9 18.03 17.55 -2.27
CA LEU A 9 18.76 17.54 -1.00
C LEU A 9 19.96 16.62 -1.13
N THR A 10 21.11 17.10 -0.68
CA THR A 10 22.35 16.30 -0.67
C THR A 10 22.28 15.18 0.34
N ASP A 11 23.01 14.09 0.04
CA ASP A 11 23.15 12.94 0.94
C ASP A 11 23.99 13.36 2.15
N GLY A 12 23.32 13.84 3.17
CA GLY A 12 23.91 14.32 4.40
C GLY A 12 22.94 14.18 5.55
N GLY A 13 23.41 14.38 6.77
CA GLY A 13 22.61 14.25 8.00
C GLY A 13 21.27 14.99 7.97
N GLY A 14 21.12 16.02 7.13
CA GLY A 14 19.89 16.80 7.01
C GLY A 14 18.69 15.99 6.52
N LEU A 15 18.79 15.29 5.38
CA LEU A 15 17.68 14.48 4.84
C LEU A 15 17.33 13.33 5.80
N SER A 16 18.33 12.65 6.32
CA SER A 16 18.12 11.53 7.25
C SER A 16 17.45 12.01 8.54
N THR A 17 17.85 13.17 9.07
CA THR A 17 17.21 13.79 10.24
C THR A 17 15.77 14.20 9.94
N THR A 18 15.51 14.81 8.79
CA THR A 18 14.15 15.21 8.38
C THR A 18 13.23 14.00 8.26
N LEU A 19 13.68 12.93 7.59
CA LEU A 19 12.88 11.71 7.46
C LEU A 19 12.59 11.08 8.82
N LYS A 20 13.58 11.02 9.71
CA LYS A 20 13.40 10.52 11.07
C LYS A 20 12.43 11.38 11.87
N THR A 21 12.51 12.71 11.76
CA THR A 21 11.56 13.61 12.44
C THR A 21 10.13 13.40 11.95
N LEU A 22 9.94 13.30 10.62
CA LEU A 22 8.62 13.04 10.04
C LEU A 22 8.07 11.67 10.47
N GLU A 23 8.92 10.67 10.60
CA GLU A 23 8.53 9.32 11.05
C GLU A 23 8.15 9.32 12.54
N VAL A 24 8.93 9.95 13.41
CA VAL A 24 8.62 10.09 14.85
C VAL A 24 7.35 10.90 15.10
N SER A 25 7.04 11.81 14.19
CA SER A 25 5.80 12.63 14.24
C SER A 25 4.62 12.01 13.50
N ASP A 26 4.69 10.73 13.13
CA ASP A 26 3.66 9.94 12.44
C ASP A 26 3.17 10.49 11.08
N PHE A 27 3.92 11.41 10.46
CA PHE A 27 3.60 11.87 9.11
C PHE A 27 3.92 10.84 8.04
N ILE A 28 4.99 10.08 8.25
CA ILE A 28 5.44 9.01 7.35
C ILE A 28 5.78 7.76 8.14
N THR A 29 5.76 6.60 7.45
CA THR A 29 6.28 5.34 7.97
C THR A 29 7.26 4.75 6.98
N SER A 30 8.38 4.25 7.48
CA SER A 30 9.33 3.48 6.69
C SER A 30 8.90 2.02 6.58
N TYR A 31 9.21 1.38 5.46
CA TYR A 31 8.99 -0.05 5.26
C TYR A 31 9.99 -0.63 4.26
N VAL A 32 10.14 -1.95 4.30
CA VAL A 32 10.87 -2.73 3.29
C VAL A 32 9.86 -3.60 2.56
N LYS A 33 10.00 -3.74 1.24
CA LYS A 33 9.16 -4.66 0.48
C LYS A 33 9.53 -6.10 0.78
N TYR A 34 8.57 -7.01 0.67
CA TYR A 34 8.79 -8.43 0.82
C TYR A 34 9.90 -8.93 -0.13
N ASP A 35 10.80 -9.74 0.36
CA ASP A 35 11.96 -10.28 -0.38
C ASP A 35 12.90 -9.23 -0.99
N TYR A 36 12.91 -8.01 -0.44
CA TYR A 36 13.85 -6.96 -0.81
C TYR A 36 14.97 -6.81 0.25
N PRO A 37 16.17 -6.35 -0.15
CA PRO A 37 17.24 -6.10 0.80
C PRO A 37 16.81 -5.11 1.89
N LYS A 38 17.12 -5.40 3.16
CA LYS A 38 16.77 -4.52 4.31
C LYS A 38 17.28 -3.07 4.18
N ARG A 39 18.30 -2.84 3.35
CA ARG A 39 18.85 -1.51 3.05
C ARG A 39 17.97 -0.69 2.09
N GLU A 40 17.05 -1.33 1.39
CA GLU A 40 16.11 -0.69 0.46
C GLU A 40 14.86 -0.24 1.21
N VAL A 41 15.01 0.87 1.94
CA VAL A 41 13.93 1.46 2.72
C VAL A 41 13.08 2.37 1.84
N TYR A 42 11.78 2.19 1.92
CA TYR A 42 10.75 3.00 1.29
C TYR A 42 9.99 3.76 2.36
N TYR A 43 9.38 4.87 1.99
CA TYR A 43 8.58 5.69 2.89
C TYR A 43 7.16 5.82 2.34
N ARG A 44 6.20 5.82 3.23
CA ARG A 44 4.79 6.06 2.93
C ARG A 44 4.30 7.22 3.77
N LEU A 45 3.58 8.15 3.14
CA LEU A 45 2.84 9.18 3.87
C LEU A 45 1.67 8.51 4.59
N THR A 46 1.62 8.61 5.92
CA THR A 46 0.61 7.97 6.77
C THR A 46 -0.46 8.92 7.24
N ASP A 47 -0.11 10.20 7.43
CA ASP A 47 -1.07 11.20 7.84
C ASP A 47 -2.14 11.46 6.76
N PHE A 48 -3.39 11.13 7.08
CA PHE A 48 -4.52 11.24 6.16
C PHE A 48 -4.86 12.68 5.83
N TYR A 49 -4.68 13.60 6.77
CA TYR A 49 -4.91 15.02 6.52
C TYR A 49 -3.89 15.56 5.51
N SER A 50 -2.62 15.27 5.69
CA SER A 50 -1.58 15.66 4.73
C SER A 50 -1.82 15.08 3.34
N LYS A 51 -2.27 13.82 3.25
CA LYS A 51 -2.66 13.23 1.95
C LYS A 51 -3.79 14.01 1.29
N PHE A 52 -4.78 14.34 2.08
CA PHE A 52 -5.92 15.13 1.60
C PHE A 52 -5.51 16.54 1.18
N TYR A 53 -4.78 17.23 2.05
CA TYR A 53 -4.31 18.60 1.81
C TYR A 53 -3.49 18.71 0.53
N LEU A 54 -2.47 17.87 0.39
CA LEU A 54 -1.59 17.85 -0.79
C LEU A 54 -2.33 17.48 -2.08
N SER A 55 -3.35 16.64 -1.99
CA SER A 55 -4.12 16.21 -3.16
C SER A 55 -5.16 17.24 -3.61
N PHE A 56 -5.79 17.95 -2.69
CA PHE A 56 -7.00 18.72 -2.98
C PHE A 56 -6.97 20.19 -2.57
N ILE A 57 -6.06 20.60 -1.69
CA ILE A 57 -6.01 21.96 -1.18
C ILE A 57 -4.76 22.68 -1.66
N ASP A 58 -3.59 22.06 -1.52
CA ASP A 58 -2.31 22.68 -1.85
C ASP A 58 -2.24 23.15 -3.30
N GLY A 59 -1.84 24.41 -3.50
CA GLY A 59 -1.72 25.04 -4.81
C GLY A 59 -3.04 25.26 -5.57
N LYS A 60 -4.20 24.88 -5.02
CA LYS A 60 -5.50 25.02 -5.67
C LYS A 60 -6.26 26.23 -5.13
N LYS A 61 -6.42 27.23 -5.97
CA LYS A 61 -7.25 28.41 -5.70
C LYS A 61 -8.68 28.16 -6.15
N THR A 62 -9.42 27.28 -5.47
CA THR A 62 -10.84 27.13 -5.79
C THR A 62 -11.70 27.92 -4.80
N THR A 63 -12.64 28.69 -5.33
CA THR A 63 -13.70 29.37 -4.60
C THR A 63 -15.04 28.66 -4.80
N ASN A 64 -15.05 27.51 -5.48
CA ASN A 64 -16.27 26.77 -5.76
C ASN A 64 -16.79 26.08 -4.49
N PRO A 65 -17.92 26.52 -3.92
CA PRO A 65 -18.51 25.89 -2.74
C PRO A 65 -19.02 24.46 -3.00
N SER A 66 -19.29 24.12 -4.26
CA SER A 66 -19.76 22.79 -4.68
C SER A 66 -18.62 21.87 -5.13
N PHE A 67 -17.34 22.21 -4.86
CA PHE A 67 -16.18 21.47 -5.33
C PHE A 67 -16.29 19.95 -5.11
N TRP A 68 -16.76 19.54 -3.95
CA TRP A 68 -16.87 18.11 -3.62
C TRP A 68 -17.97 17.41 -4.40
N GLN A 69 -19.14 18.04 -4.50
CA GLN A 69 -20.28 17.50 -5.25
C GLN A 69 -19.93 17.30 -6.74
N ASP A 70 -19.22 18.30 -7.30
CA ASP A 70 -18.84 18.29 -8.71
C ASP A 70 -17.71 17.25 -9.02
N ASN A 71 -16.95 16.85 -8.01
CA ASN A 71 -15.79 15.97 -8.18
C ASN A 71 -15.97 14.55 -7.65
N LEU A 72 -17.10 14.21 -7.02
CA LEU A 72 -17.33 12.92 -6.37
C LEU A 72 -17.06 11.70 -7.27
N LEU A 73 -17.38 11.81 -8.56
CA LEU A 73 -17.25 10.73 -9.55
C LEU A 73 -16.06 10.89 -10.49
N THR A 74 -15.15 11.81 -10.18
CA THR A 74 -13.98 12.00 -11.04
C THR A 74 -12.98 10.85 -10.89
N PRO A 75 -12.29 10.44 -11.99
CA PRO A 75 -11.26 9.41 -11.92
C PRO A 75 -10.16 9.72 -10.88
N SER A 76 -9.82 10.99 -10.71
CA SER A 76 -8.82 11.44 -9.72
C SER A 76 -9.26 11.15 -8.29
N LEU A 77 -10.52 11.42 -7.93
CA LEU A 77 -11.03 11.14 -6.59
C LEU A 77 -11.21 9.63 -6.37
N THR A 78 -11.67 8.91 -7.40
CA THR A 78 -11.78 7.44 -7.34
C THR A 78 -10.41 6.79 -7.09
N ALA A 79 -9.37 7.21 -7.82
CA ALA A 79 -8.01 6.73 -7.60
C ALA A 79 -7.50 7.08 -6.19
N TRP A 80 -7.73 8.30 -5.73
CA TRP A 80 -7.34 8.74 -4.39
C TRP A 80 -8.03 7.92 -3.29
N ARG A 81 -9.33 7.61 -3.44
CA ARG A 81 -10.07 6.73 -2.52
C ARG A 81 -9.43 5.35 -2.44
N GLY A 82 -9.07 4.76 -3.59
CA GLY A 82 -8.38 3.47 -3.64
C GLY A 82 -7.06 3.49 -2.85
N PHE A 83 -6.15 4.41 -3.14
CA PHE A 83 -4.87 4.54 -2.42
C PHE A 83 -5.05 4.88 -0.94
N THR A 84 -6.08 5.64 -0.59
CA THR A 84 -6.37 5.97 0.81
C THR A 84 -6.92 4.76 1.55
N PHE A 85 -7.75 3.95 0.91
CA PHE A 85 -8.26 2.69 1.46
C PHE A 85 -7.12 1.69 1.74
N GLU A 86 -6.18 1.50 0.80
CA GLU A 86 -4.98 0.68 1.05
C GLU A 86 -4.21 1.16 2.29
N SER A 87 -4.06 2.48 2.43
CA SER A 87 -3.38 3.06 3.59
C SER A 87 -4.16 2.86 4.88
N LEU A 88 -5.49 2.95 4.84
CA LEU A 88 -6.38 2.69 5.96
C LEU A 88 -6.30 1.23 6.39
N CYS A 89 -6.30 0.29 5.46
CA CYS A 89 -6.13 -1.14 5.74
C CYS A 89 -4.80 -1.41 6.45
N ILE A 90 -3.72 -0.80 5.98
CA ILE A 90 -2.41 -0.99 6.62
C ILE A 90 -2.37 -0.37 8.02
N TYR A 91 -3.00 0.78 8.22
CA TYR A 91 -3.12 1.40 9.54
C TYR A 91 -3.93 0.51 10.51
N HIS A 92 -4.95 -0.18 10.01
CA HIS A 92 -5.81 -1.10 10.77
C HIS A 92 -5.40 -2.58 10.63
N LEU A 93 -4.15 -2.85 10.35
CA LEU A 93 -3.63 -4.21 10.20
C LEU A 93 -3.91 -5.14 11.40
N PRO A 94 -3.83 -4.69 12.67
CA PRO A 94 -4.21 -5.52 13.82
C PRO A 94 -5.67 -6.01 13.75
N GLN A 95 -6.59 -5.15 13.34
CA GLN A 95 -8.02 -5.50 13.20
C GLN A 95 -8.24 -6.49 12.05
N ILE A 96 -7.51 -6.32 10.93
CA ILE A 96 -7.53 -7.27 9.83
C ILE A 96 -7.03 -8.64 10.27
N LYS A 97 -5.93 -8.71 11.02
CA LYS A 97 -5.41 -9.96 11.58
C LYS A 97 -6.40 -10.61 12.54
N GLN A 98 -7.12 -9.81 13.32
CA GLN A 98 -8.19 -10.29 14.19
C GLN A 98 -9.34 -10.89 13.39
N ALA A 99 -9.81 -10.22 12.35
CA ALA A 99 -10.87 -10.71 11.45
C ALA A 99 -10.48 -12.01 10.73
N LEU A 100 -9.20 -12.16 10.39
CA LEU A 100 -8.63 -13.37 9.80
C LEU A 100 -8.42 -14.50 10.82
N GLY A 101 -8.63 -14.27 12.12
CA GLY A 101 -8.40 -15.26 13.19
C GLY A 101 -6.92 -15.56 13.43
N ILE A 102 -6.00 -14.67 13.08
CA ILE A 102 -4.55 -14.90 13.15
C ILE A 102 -3.82 -14.01 14.16
N SER A 103 -4.55 -13.34 15.06
CA SER A 103 -3.96 -12.46 16.09
C SER A 103 -2.97 -13.17 17.01
N GLY A 104 -3.11 -14.48 17.20
CA GLY A 104 -2.21 -15.29 18.02
C GLY A 104 -1.01 -15.88 17.25
N VAL A 105 -0.90 -15.61 15.94
CA VAL A 105 0.18 -16.12 15.11
C VAL A 105 1.21 -15.01 14.90
N GLN A 106 2.49 -15.32 15.08
CA GLN A 106 3.56 -14.39 14.73
C GLN A 106 3.55 -14.14 13.21
N THR A 107 3.57 -12.86 12.82
CA THR A 107 3.47 -12.47 11.42
C THR A 107 4.44 -11.36 11.09
N GLU A 108 4.98 -11.37 9.86
CA GLU A 108 5.61 -10.23 9.21
C GLU A 108 4.70 -9.73 8.09
N SER A 109 4.65 -8.41 7.90
CA SER A 109 3.70 -7.79 6.97
C SER A 109 4.37 -6.70 6.15
N SER A 110 4.32 -6.83 4.82
CA SER A 110 4.95 -5.89 3.90
C SER A 110 4.30 -5.96 2.52
N PRO A 111 4.32 -4.89 1.72
CA PRO A 111 3.93 -4.95 0.32
C PRO A 111 4.98 -5.69 -0.50
N TRP A 112 4.58 -6.20 -1.65
CA TRP A 112 5.50 -6.79 -2.61
C TRP A 112 5.31 -6.21 -4.01
N LYS A 113 6.41 -6.11 -4.76
CA LYS A 113 6.38 -5.71 -6.16
C LYS A 113 7.38 -6.57 -6.94
N SER A 114 6.96 -7.06 -8.10
CA SER A 114 7.84 -7.77 -9.03
C SER A 114 9.03 -6.91 -9.44
N ARG A 115 10.18 -7.55 -9.62
CA ARG A 115 11.40 -6.92 -10.15
C ARG A 115 11.40 -6.87 -11.68
N LYS A 116 10.46 -7.55 -12.33
CA LYS A 116 10.31 -7.52 -13.79
C LYS A 116 9.80 -6.15 -14.24
N GLU A 117 10.42 -5.55 -15.23
CA GLU A 117 9.99 -4.25 -15.79
C GLU A 117 8.72 -4.38 -16.62
N LYS A 118 8.55 -5.51 -17.32
CA LYS A 118 7.37 -5.81 -18.12
C LYS A 118 6.61 -6.98 -17.50
N ASP A 119 5.29 -6.89 -17.53
CA ASP A 119 4.37 -7.91 -16.99
C ASP A 119 4.59 -8.22 -15.50
N GLY A 120 5.15 -7.26 -14.77
CA GLY A 120 5.36 -7.36 -13.33
C GLY A 120 4.04 -7.27 -12.57
N ALA A 121 3.99 -7.91 -11.40
CA ALA A 121 2.85 -7.88 -10.49
C ALA A 121 3.17 -7.03 -9.24
N GLN A 122 2.12 -6.52 -8.62
CA GLN A 122 2.19 -5.86 -7.33
C GLN A 122 1.13 -6.45 -6.41
N ILE A 123 1.51 -6.67 -5.15
CA ILE A 123 0.64 -7.14 -4.07
C ILE A 123 0.63 -6.06 -3.00
N ASP A 124 -0.56 -5.63 -2.61
CA ASP A 124 -0.75 -4.51 -1.69
C ASP A 124 -0.22 -4.84 -0.31
N LEU A 125 -0.44 -6.08 0.15
CA LEU A 125 0.04 -6.58 1.43
C LEU A 125 0.27 -8.08 1.38
N VAL A 126 1.46 -8.50 1.82
CA VAL A 126 1.81 -9.88 2.11
C VAL A 126 1.87 -10.02 3.63
N ILE A 127 1.12 -10.97 4.21
CA ILE A 127 1.23 -11.33 5.62
C ILE A 127 1.86 -12.72 5.69
N GLU A 128 3.14 -12.77 5.97
CA GLU A 128 3.86 -14.01 6.19
C GLU A 128 3.64 -14.46 7.64
N ARG A 129 3.26 -15.73 7.81
CA ARG A 129 2.87 -16.29 9.09
C ARG A 129 3.84 -17.39 9.52
N ALA A 130 4.07 -17.49 10.83
CA ALA A 130 4.94 -18.53 11.37
C ALA A 130 4.36 -19.96 11.25
N ASP A 131 3.07 -20.10 10.94
CA ASP A 131 2.39 -21.38 10.71
C ASP A 131 2.45 -21.84 9.23
N HIS A 132 3.43 -21.34 8.47
CA HIS A 132 3.71 -21.71 7.08
C HIS A 132 2.62 -21.34 6.07
N ILE A 133 1.86 -20.28 6.38
CA ILE A 133 0.90 -19.68 5.46
C ILE A 133 1.35 -18.25 5.12
N CYS A 134 1.08 -17.85 3.89
CA CYS A 134 1.31 -16.49 3.41
C CYS A 134 0.01 -15.95 2.85
N ASN A 135 -0.61 -14.99 3.54
CA ASN A 135 -1.79 -14.31 3.01
C ASN A 135 -1.34 -13.27 1.97
N ILE A 136 -1.81 -13.44 0.75
CA ILE A 136 -1.61 -12.52 -0.36
C ILE A 136 -2.84 -11.64 -0.44
N CYS A 137 -2.72 -10.43 0.10
CA CYS A 137 -3.85 -9.53 0.29
C CYS A 137 -3.97 -8.56 -0.88
N GLU A 138 -5.15 -8.50 -1.45
CA GLU A 138 -5.57 -7.49 -2.42
C GLU A 138 -6.60 -6.58 -1.74
N MET A 139 -6.38 -5.27 -1.81
CA MET A 139 -7.23 -4.28 -1.17
C MET A 139 -8.02 -3.53 -2.23
N LYS A 140 -9.35 -3.48 -2.11
CA LYS A 140 -10.21 -2.87 -3.10
C LYS A 140 -11.28 -1.99 -2.47
N PHE A 141 -11.20 -0.70 -2.71
CA PHE A 141 -12.29 0.21 -2.41
C PHE A 141 -13.41 0.03 -3.44
N CYS A 142 -14.61 -0.25 -2.97
CA CYS A 142 -15.82 -0.37 -3.79
C CYS A 142 -16.95 0.45 -3.14
N GLU A 143 -17.81 1.05 -3.95
CA GLU A 143 -19.03 1.72 -3.48
C GLU A 143 -20.18 0.72 -3.36
N ASP A 144 -20.14 -0.36 -4.15
CA ASP A 144 -21.12 -1.44 -4.19
C ASP A 144 -20.44 -2.78 -3.84
N ASP A 145 -21.23 -3.85 -3.77
CA ASP A 145 -20.76 -5.22 -3.54
C ASP A 145 -19.67 -5.62 -4.54
N PHE A 146 -18.50 -5.99 -4.03
CA PHE A 146 -17.40 -6.41 -4.88
C PHE A 146 -17.63 -7.80 -5.46
N SER A 147 -17.55 -7.94 -6.78
CA SER A 147 -17.60 -9.21 -7.47
C SER A 147 -16.36 -9.46 -8.32
N ILE A 148 -15.87 -10.70 -8.28
CA ILE A 148 -14.72 -11.13 -9.08
C ILE A 148 -15.22 -11.58 -10.45
N ASN A 149 -14.89 -10.83 -11.50
CA ASN A 149 -15.10 -11.28 -12.87
C ASN A 149 -13.91 -12.12 -13.38
N ALA A 150 -14.06 -12.79 -14.51
CA ALA A 150 -13.04 -13.69 -15.08
C ALA A 150 -11.71 -12.98 -15.39
N SER A 151 -11.73 -11.72 -15.80
CA SER A 151 -10.52 -10.93 -16.06
C SER A 151 -9.77 -10.64 -14.76
N TYR A 152 -10.50 -10.29 -13.71
CA TYR A 152 -9.90 -10.01 -12.40
C TYR A 152 -9.35 -11.29 -11.76
N ASP A 153 -10.05 -12.42 -11.84
CA ASP A 153 -9.56 -13.73 -11.40
C ASP A 153 -8.23 -14.10 -12.10
N LYS A 154 -8.17 -13.90 -13.42
CA LYS A 154 -6.93 -14.12 -14.18
C LYS A 154 -5.78 -13.25 -13.67
N ASN A 155 -6.05 -12.00 -13.35
CA ASN A 155 -5.04 -11.08 -12.80
C ASN A 155 -4.58 -11.55 -11.41
N LEU A 156 -5.49 -11.95 -10.53
CA LEU A 156 -5.15 -12.46 -9.21
C LEU A 156 -4.27 -13.71 -9.28
N ARG A 157 -4.60 -14.64 -10.18
CA ARG A 157 -3.78 -15.85 -10.42
C ARG A 157 -2.39 -15.50 -10.95
N LEU A 158 -2.30 -14.52 -11.85
CA LEU A 158 -1.01 -14.03 -12.34
C LEU A 158 -0.17 -13.43 -11.20
N LYS A 159 -0.79 -12.63 -10.32
CA LYS A 159 -0.09 -12.10 -9.13
C LYS A 159 0.46 -13.21 -8.25
N LEU A 160 -0.35 -14.24 -7.95
CA LEU A 160 0.07 -15.39 -7.15
C LEU A 160 1.23 -16.15 -7.79
N SER A 161 1.12 -16.51 -9.08
CA SER A 161 2.17 -17.26 -9.77
C SER A 161 3.47 -16.47 -9.87
N THR A 162 3.39 -15.17 -10.21
CA THR A 162 4.56 -14.30 -10.30
C THR A 162 5.24 -14.14 -8.93
N PHE A 163 4.47 -13.97 -7.87
CA PHE A 163 4.99 -13.90 -6.51
C PHE A 163 5.73 -15.19 -6.14
N GLN A 164 5.11 -16.34 -6.36
CA GLN A 164 5.70 -17.62 -6.02
C GLN A 164 6.98 -17.92 -6.82
N GLU A 165 6.99 -17.60 -8.11
CA GLU A 165 8.15 -17.76 -8.98
C GLU A 165 9.32 -16.89 -8.54
N GLU A 166 9.09 -15.61 -8.28
CA GLU A 166 10.16 -14.66 -7.96
C GLU A 166 10.71 -14.81 -6.56
N THR A 167 9.83 -15.01 -5.56
CA THR A 167 10.23 -15.10 -4.15
C THR A 167 10.63 -16.52 -3.73
N ARG A 168 10.24 -17.53 -4.51
CA ARG A 168 10.40 -18.96 -4.16
C ARG A 168 9.80 -19.29 -2.79
N CYS A 169 8.74 -18.56 -2.41
CA CYS A 169 8.01 -18.76 -1.17
C CYS A 169 7.56 -20.23 -1.05
N LYS A 170 7.89 -20.87 0.06
CA LYS A 170 7.54 -22.28 0.34
C LYS A 170 6.26 -22.42 1.16
N ASN A 171 5.74 -21.31 1.68
CA ASN A 171 4.51 -21.28 2.45
C ASN A 171 3.30 -21.50 1.55
N ALA A 172 2.22 -22.03 2.09
CA ALA A 172 0.94 -22.08 1.40
C ALA A 172 0.41 -20.67 1.13
N LEU A 173 0.06 -20.37 -0.12
CA LEU A 173 -0.45 -19.04 -0.48
C LEU A 173 -1.97 -18.99 -0.33
N HIS A 174 -2.45 -18.11 0.50
CA HIS A 174 -3.87 -17.82 0.68
C HIS A 174 -4.21 -16.44 0.11
N LEU A 175 -4.97 -16.42 -0.98
CA LEU A 175 -5.51 -15.18 -1.50
C LEU A 175 -6.53 -14.60 -0.52
N THR A 176 -6.35 -13.35 -0.15
CA THR A 176 -7.17 -12.63 0.82
C THR A 176 -7.67 -11.33 0.18
N LEU A 177 -8.97 -11.16 0.07
CA LEU A 177 -9.58 -9.91 -0.42
C LEU A 177 -10.03 -9.08 0.77
N ILE A 178 -9.71 -7.80 0.74
CA ILE A 178 -10.12 -6.80 1.72
C ILE A 178 -10.89 -5.72 0.97
N THR A 179 -12.18 -5.65 1.21
CA THR A 179 -13.09 -4.71 0.53
C THR A 179 -13.86 -3.86 1.52
N THR A 180 -14.43 -2.77 1.07
CA THR A 180 -15.40 -1.96 1.83
C THR A 180 -16.75 -2.63 1.91
#